data_1800210055998d9058534b4e8af6b1c6
#
_entry.id   1800210055998d9058534b4e8af6b1c6
#
_cell.length_a   1.000
_cell.length_b   1.000
_cell.length_c   1.000
_cell.angle_alpha   90.00
_cell.angle_beta   90.00
_cell.angle_gamma   90.00
#
_symmetry.space_group_name_H-M   'P 1'
#
loop_
_entity.id
_entity.type
_entity.pdbx_description
1 polymer ?
#
loop_
_entity_poly.entity_id
_entity_poly.type
_entity_poly.pdbx_seq_one_letter_code
_entity_poly.pdbx_strand_id
1 'polypeptide(L)'
;SSAASDVYKRQSWDGQSFAESLREGCDVGREELVLSQGAWACQRGVRYADWLYLRTAHDAYHLWPDEMLFDLSNDPHQQVNLVREQPEALQYGRDKLDTWHAEMLVDAARGRDPHENVMAEGGPYHVRGKLPTYLERLRASDRSHLADQLAEKYGL
;
A
#
# COMPACT_ATOMS: atom_id res chain seq x y z
N SER A 1 34.94 18.77 -1.22
CA SER A 1 34.15 18.83 -0.01
C SER A 1 33.20 17.63 0.12
N SER A 2 33.75 16.43 0.02
CA SER A 2 32.99 15.16 0.26
C SER A 2 32.73 14.89 1.74
N ALA A 3 33.29 15.65 2.64
CA ALA A 3 33.10 15.46 4.08
C ALA A 3 31.75 15.94 4.61
N ALA A 4 30.97 16.70 3.85
CA ALA A 4 29.64 17.16 4.29
C ALA A 4 28.50 16.17 3.96
N SER A 5 28.76 15.14 3.15
CA SER A 5 27.77 14.13 2.77
C SER A 5 27.86 12.86 3.61
N ASP A 6 28.85 12.75 4.48
CA ASP A 6 29.06 11.58 5.36
C ASP A 6 28.38 11.73 6.73
N VAL A 7 27.35 12.57 6.79
CA VAL A 7 26.61 12.85 8.00
C VAL A 7 25.70 11.67 8.29
N TYR A 8 26.17 10.78 9.17
CA TYR A 8 25.41 9.77 9.91
C TYR A 8 24.32 9.06 9.09
N LYS A 9 24.67 8.05 8.32
CA LYS A 9 23.72 6.99 8.02
C LYS A 9 23.26 6.41 9.37
N ARG A 10 22.07 6.79 9.81
CA ARG A 10 21.44 6.10 10.93
C ARG A 10 21.24 4.66 10.47
N GLN A 11 21.80 3.71 11.18
CA GLN A 11 21.71 2.28 10.86
C GLN A 11 20.26 1.76 10.78
N SER A 12 19.30 2.55 11.25
CA SER A 12 17.86 2.28 11.22
C SER A 12 17.13 2.81 9.98
N TRP A 13 17.84 3.27 8.96
CA TRP A 13 17.19 3.73 7.72
C TRP A 13 17.01 2.57 6.75
N ASP A 14 15.77 2.32 6.34
CA ASP A 14 15.42 1.32 5.32
C ASP A 14 15.85 1.76 3.90
N GLY A 15 16.23 3.02 3.75
CA GLY A 15 16.64 3.62 2.49
C GLY A 15 18.00 3.13 2.00
N GLN A 16 18.10 2.76 0.72
CA GLN A 16 19.35 2.49 0.03
C GLN A 16 19.76 3.69 -0.81
N SER A 17 21.06 4.07 -0.76
CA SER A 17 21.58 5.17 -1.58
C SER A 17 21.61 4.79 -3.06
N PHE A 18 21.06 5.62 -3.91
CA PHE A 18 21.16 5.51 -5.38
C PHE A 18 22.26 6.39 -5.98
N ALA A 19 23.19 6.91 -5.13
CA ALA A 19 24.27 7.78 -5.58
C ALA A 19 25.25 7.09 -6.54
N GLU A 20 25.40 5.77 -6.45
CA GLU A 20 26.21 4.96 -7.35
C GLU A 20 25.55 4.85 -8.72
N SER A 21 24.25 4.56 -8.77
CA SER A 21 23.46 4.56 -10.02
C SER A 21 23.60 5.89 -10.77
N LEU A 22 23.55 7.02 -10.05
CA LEU A 22 23.71 8.35 -10.67
C LEU A 22 25.12 8.62 -11.18
N ARG A 23 26.15 8.10 -10.50
CA ARG A 23 27.55 8.31 -10.91
C ARG A 23 27.98 7.45 -12.07
N GLU A 24 27.53 6.22 -12.10
CA GLU A 24 28.01 5.19 -13.02
C GLU A 24 27.04 4.90 -14.17
N GLY A 25 25.83 5.49 -14.11
CA GLY A 25 24.79 5.26 -15.12
C GLY A 25 24.28 3.83 -15.15
N CYS A 26 24.44 3.09 -14.05
CA CYS A 26 23.96 1.71 -13.91
C CYS A 26 22.83 1.64 -12.91
N ASP A 27 21.93 0.68 -13.08
CA ASP A 27 20.86 0.42 -12.11
C ASP A 27 21.40 -0.49 -11.00
N VAL A 28 21.67 0.08 -9.83
CA VAL A 28 21.96 -0.64 -8.58
C VAL A 28 20.75 -0.61 -7.66
N GLY A 29 19.56 -0.54 -8.26
CA GLY A 29 18.28 -0.45 -7.56
C GLY A 29 17.98 -1.67 -6.69
N ARG A 30 16.87 -1.57 -5.99
CA ARG A 30 16.33 -2.67 -5.19
C ARG A 30 15.55 -3.61 -6.11
N GLU A 31 15.67 -4.90 -5.89
CA GLU A 31 14.83 -5.90 -6.54
C GLU A 31 13.36 -5.76 -6.11
N GLU A 32 13.15 -5.24 -4.88
CA GLU A 32 11.84 -5.09 -4.26
C GLU A 32 11.71 -3.74 -3.58
N LEU A 33 10.52 -3.12 -3.72
CA LEU A 33 10.18 -1.87 -3.06
C LEU A 33 8.83 -2.00 -2.37
N VAL A 34 8.83 -1.89 -1.04
CA VAL A 34 7.59 -1.83 -0.27
C VAL A 34 7.06 -0.41 -0.22
N LEU A 35 5.76 -0.28 -0.49
CA LEU A 35 5.01 0.95 -0.50
C LEU A 35 3.97 0.90 0.61
N SER A 36 3.76 2.00 1.33
CA SER A 36 2.82 2.06 2.43
C SER A 36 2.11 3.41 2.46
N GLN A 37 0.80 3.40 2.61
CA GLN A 37 0.02 4.60 2.85
C GLN A 37 -1.04 4.37 3.92
N GLY A 38 -1.29 5.38 4.75
CA GLY A 38 -2.31 5.37 5.80
C GLY A 38 -3.16 6.65 5.82
N ALA A 39 -2.91 7.59 4.89
CA ALA A 39 -3.56 8.90 4.85
C ALA A 39 -4.83 8.91 4.00
N TRP A 40 -4.78 8.49 2.74
CA TRP A 40 -5.94 8.41 1.85
C TRP A 40 -6.71 7.10 2.00
N ALA A 41 -5.99 6.01 1.97
CA ALA A 41 -6.46 4.67 2.26
C ALA A 41 -5.45 4.01 3.18
N CYS A 42 -5.80 2.91 3.82
CA CYS A 42 -4.83 2.09 4.54
C CYS A 42 -4.42 0.94 3.64
N GLN A 43 -3.31 1.12 2.94
CA GLN A 43 -2.79 0.16 1.96
C GLN A 43 -1.30 -0.06 2.13
N ARG A 44 -0.87 -1.27 1.84
CA ARG A 44 0.54 -1.64 1.72
C ARG A 44 0.73 -2.48 0.48
N GLY A 45 1.82 -2.28 -0.22
CA GLY A 45 2.12 -3.05 -1.41
C GLY A 45 3.60 -3.32 -1.56
N VAL A 46 3.92 -4.20 -2.48
CA VAL A 46 5.29 -4.48 -2.90
C VAL A 46 5.37 -4.47 -4.42
N ARG A 47 6.35 -3.73 -4.93
CA ARG A 47 6.78 -3.81 -6.31
C ARG A 47 7.97 -4.76 -6.41
N TYR A 48 7.92 -5.70 -7.33
CA TYR A 48 8.98 -6.68 -7.62
C TYR A 48 8.96 -7.01 -9.12
N ALA A 49 10.10 -7.03 -9.74
CA ALA A 49 10.22 -7.10 -11.20
C ALA A 49 9.22 -6.12 -11.88
N ASP A 50 8.36 -6.63 -12.76
CA ASP A 50 7.31 -5.85 -13.43
C ASP A 50 5.95 -5.92 -12.73
N TRP A 51 5.88 -6.46 -11.52
CA TRP A 51 4.65 -6.63 -10.77
C TRP A 51 4.48 -5.59 -9.67
N LEU A 52 3.23 -5.18 -9.44
CA LEU A 52 2.81 -4.44 -8.27
C LEU A 52 1.68 -5.20 -7.57
N TYR A 53 1.94 -5.67 -6.38
CA TYR A 53 0.93 -6.23 -5.48
C TYR A 53 0.53 -5.22 -4.42
N LEU A 54 -0.78 -5.03 -4.20
CA LEU A 54 -1.34 -4.15 -3.17
C LEU A 54 -2.30 -4.93 -2.28
N ARG A 55 -2.20 -4.69 -0.96
CA ARG A 55 -3.15 -5.15 0.06
C ARG A 55 -3.83 -3.94 0.69
N THR A 56 -5.17 -3.94 0.71
CA THR A 56 -6.00 -2.86 1.24
C THR A 56 -6.60 -3.28 2.56
N ALA A 57 -6.23 -2.61 3.65
CA ALA A 57 -6.85 -2.80 4.96
C ALA A 57 -8.08 -1.90 5.14
N HIS A 58 -8.06 -0.68 4.56
CA HIS A 58 -9.21 0.23 4.52
C HIS A 58 -9.16 1.07 3.23
N ASP A 59 -10.20 0.99 2.43
CA ASP A 59 -10.25 1.60 1.11
C ASP A 59 -10.78 3.06 1.08
N ALA A 60 -11.03 3.65 2.25
CA ALA A 60 -11.59 4.99 2.39
C ALA A 60 -12.90 5.20 1.59
N TYR A 61 -13.72 4.17 1.50
CA TYR A 61 -15.02 4.14 0.81
C TYR A 61 -14.93 4.19 -0.73
N HIS A 62 -13.78 3.78 -1.29
CA HIS A 62 -13.59 3.72 -2.75
C HIS A 62 -14.05 2.41 -3.40
N LEU A 63 -14.51 1.43 -2.62
CA LEU A 63 -14.88 0.09 -3.09
C LEU A 63 -13.72 -0.66 -3.77
N TRP A 64 -12.49 -0.36 -3.38
CA TRP A 64 -11.34 -1.12 -3.88
C TRP A 64 -11.35 -2.55 -3.34
N PRO A 65 -10.89 -3.51 -4.12
CA PRO A 65 -10.67 -4.87 -3.65
C PRO A 65 -9.65 -4.91 -2.51
N ASP A 66 -9.74 -5.94 -1.67
CA ASP A 66 -8.80 -6.16 -0.58
C ASP A 66 -7.38 -6.46 -1.10
N GLU A 67 -7.30 -7.06 -2.29
CA GLU A 67 -6.05 -7.34 -2.97
C GLU A 67 -6.11 -6.93 -4.44
N MET A 68 -5.01 -6.37 -4.92
CA MET A 68 -4.83 -6.00 -6.32
C MET A 68 -3.43 -6.42 -6.80
N LEU A 69 -3.36 -6.87 -8.04
CA LEU A 69 -2.12 -7.26 -8.71
C LEU A 69 -2.10 -6.68 -10.11
N PHE A 70 -1.02 -5.99 -10.46
CA PHE A 70 -0.85 -5.32 -11.75
C PHE A 70 0.45 -5.73 -12.42
N ASP A 71 0.40 -5.97 -13.72
CA ASP A 71 1.57 -6.14 -14.58
C ASP A 71 1.97 -4.79 -15.16
N LEU A 72 2.98 -4.17 -14.59
CA LEU A 72 3.42 -2.81 -14.94
C LEU A 72 4.06 -2.73 -16.33
N SER A 73 4.51 -3.85 -16.91
CA SER A 73 5.09 -3.88 -18.25
C SER A 73 4.02 -3.76 -19.32
N ASN A 74 2.85 -4.37 -19.10
CA ASN A 74 1.73 -4.37 -20.03
C ASN A 74 0.63 -3.37 -19.64
N ASP A 75 0.53 -3.04 -18.35
CA ASP A 75 -0.46 -2.12 -17.79
C ASP A 75 0.19 -1.08 -16.85
N PRO A 76 0.96 -0.12 -17.39
CA PRO A 76 1.63 0.90 -16.58
C PRO A 76 0.64 1.82 -15.84
N HIS A 77 -0.63 1.83 -16.23
CA HIS A 77 -1.69 2.62 -15.61
C HIS A 77 -2.55 1.85 -14.60
N GLN A 78 -2.23 0.57 -14.34
CA GLN A 78 -2.89 -0.24 -13.30
C GLN A 78 -4.42 -0.31 -13.48
N GLN A 79 -4.86 -0.57 -14.72
CA GLN A 79 -6.28 -0.61 -15.09
C GLN A 79 -6.89 -2.01 -14.87
N VAL A 80 -6.08 -3.08 -14.94
CA VAL A 80 -6.54 -4.46 -14.94
C VAL A 80 -6.00 -5.20 -13.72
N ASN A 81 -6.88 -5.54 -12.78
CA ASN A 81 -6.51 -6.31 -11.60
C ASN A 81 -6.42 -7.82 -11.94
N LEU A 82 -5.21 -8.38 -11.89
CA LEU A 82 -4.86 -9.75 -12.29
C LEU A 82 -4.84 -10.76 -11.12
N VAL A 83 -5.44 -10.44 -9.98
CA VAL A 83 -5.47 -11.31 -8.79
C VAL A 83 -6.00 -12.72 -9.10
N ARG A 84 -6.95 -12.85 -10.01
CA ARG A 84 -7.55 -14.14 -10.36
C ARG A 84 -6.81 -14.88 -11.47
N GLU A 85 -6.16 -14.15 -12.34
CA GLU A 85 -5.50 -14.64 -13.55
C GLU A 85 -4.04 -15.07 -13.32
N GLN A 86 -3.39 -14.49 -12.28
CA GLN A 86 -1.96 -14.67 -12.02
C GLN A 86 -1.68 -15.15 -10.57
N PRO A 87 -2.10 -16.37 -10.20
CA PRO A 87 -2.01 -16.84 -8.81
C PRO A 87 -0.57 -17.00 -8.31
N GLU A 88 0.39 -17.33 -9.18
CA GLU A 88 1.79 -17.49 -8.78
C GLU A 88 2.43 -16.14 -8.46
N ALA A 89 2.22 -15.13 -9.31
CA ALA A 89 2.70 -13.78 -9.06
C ALA A 89 2.03 -13.19 -7.81
N LEU A 90 0.71 -13.41 -7.63
CA LEU A 90 0.00 -12.99 -6.43
C LEU A 90 0.60 -13.59 -5.17
N GLN A 91 0.86 -14.91 -5.16
CA GLN A 91 1.43 -15.59 -3.99
C GLN A 91 2.82 -15.07 -3.67
N TYR A 92 3.65 -14.86 -4.68
CA TYR A 92 4.97 -14.26 -4.51
C TYR A 92 4.89 -12.87 -3.86
N GLY A 93 3.98 -12.01 -4.34
CA GLY A 93 3.76 -10.68 -3.76
C GLY A 93 3.28 -10.72 -2.31
N ARG A 94 2.40 -11.67 -1.97
CA ARG A 94 1.96 -11.92 -0.59
C ARG A 94 3.12 -12.30 0.32
N ASP A 95 3.90 -13.29 -0.10
CA ASP A 95 5.02 -13.83 0.69
C ASP A 95 6.09 -12.74 0.93
N LYS A 96 6.37 -11.93 -0.08
CA LYS A 96 7.31 -10.80 0.05
C LYS A 96 6.82 -9.75 1.04
N LEU A 97 5.56 -9.36 0.94
CA LEU A 97 4.98 -8.37 1.83
C LEU A 97 4.90 -8.88 3.28
N ASP A 98 4.56 -10.14 3.47
CA ASP A 98 4.45 -10.75 4.79
C ASP A 98 5.83 -10.94 5.44
N THR A 99 6.85 -11.34 4.67
CA THR A 99 8.24 -11.43 5.13
C THR A 99 8.75 -10.06 5.58
N TRP A 100 8.61 -9.04 4.73
CA TRP A 100 8.99 -7.67 5.08
C TRP A 100 8.27 -7.18 6.34
N HIS A 101 6.97 -7.45 6.46
CA HIS A 101 6.18 -7.04 7.61
C HIS A 101 6.68 -7.70 8.91
N ALA A 102 6.97 -8.99 8.86
CA ALA A 102 7.53 -9.72 10.00
C ALA A 102 8.89 -9.16 10.42
N GLU A 103 9.77 -8.86 9.48
CA GLU A 103 11.09 -8.27 9.75
C GLU A 103 10.97 -6.88 10.39
N MET A 104 10.09 -6.02 9.85
CA MET A 104 9.87 -4.67 10.40
C MET A 104 9.30 -4.70 11.82
N LEU A 105 8.50 -5.69 12.17
CA LEU A 105 7.95 -5.82 13.53
C LEU A 105 9.00 -6.25 14.56
N VAL A 106 10.04 -6.98 14.16
CA VAL A 106 11.15 -7.36 15.06
C VAL A 106 11.87 -6.11 15.58
N ASP A 107 12.10 -5.13 14.70
CA ASP A 107 12.84 -3.91 15.02
C ASP A 107 11.94 -2.73 15.46
N ALA A 108 10.61 -2.92 15.41
CA ALA A 108 9.68 -1.87 15.76
C ALA A 108 9.78 -1.52 17.25
N ALA A 109 10.11 -0.28 17.59
CA ALA A 109 10.27 0.21 18.96
C ALA A 109 9.03 -0.01 19.85
N ARG A 110 7.87 -0.32 19.27
CA ARG A 110 6.60 -0.59 19.94
C ARG A 110 6.01 -1.97 19.64
N GLY A 111 6.66 -2.78 18.78
CA GLY A 111 6.18 -4.10 18.37
C GLY A 111 4.78 -4.11 17.72
N ARG A 112 4.34 -2.96 17.19
CA ARG A 112 3.00 -2.80 16.60
C ARG A 112 3.07 -2.07 15.27
N ASP A 113 2.33 -2.58 14.28
CA ASP A 113 2.18 -1.96 12.97
C ASP A 113 1.42 -0.62 13.08
N PRO A 114 1.94 0.50 12.54
CA PRO A 114 1.22 1.77 12.47
C PRO A 114 -0.15 1.67 11.78
N HIS A 115 -0.34 0.77 10.81
CA HIS A 115 -1.64 0.53 10.17
C HIS A 115 -2.69 -0.01 11.14
N GLU A 116 -2.29 -0.82 12.12
CA GLU A 116 -3.22 -1.30 13.16
C GLU A 116 -3.82 -0.14 13.96
N ASN A 117 -3.04 0.90 14.23
CA ASN A 117 -3.54 2.09 14.91
C ASN A 117 -4.57 2.84 14.04
N VAL A 118 -4.28 2.99 12.73
CA VAL A 118 -5.22 3.62 11.79
C VAL A 118 -6.52 2.84 11.72
N MET A 119 -6.45 1.51 11.68
CA MET A 119 -7.62 0.63 11.66
C MET A 119 -8.41 0.67 12.98
N ALA A 120 -7.72 0.64 14.11
CA ALA A 120 -8.36 0.72 15.44
C ALA A 120 -9.10 2.06 15.66
N GLU A 121 -8.65 3.12 15.01
CA GLU A 121 -9.29 4.44 15.03
C GLU A 121 -10.41 4.59 13.99
N GLY A 122 -10.77 3.54 13.24
CA GLY A 122 -11.84 3.52 12.24
C GLY A 122 -11.41 3.97 10.84
N GLY A 123 -10.15 3.74 10.48
CA GLY A 123 -9.59 4.03 9.17
C GLY A 123 -8.86 5.39 9.07
N PRO A 124 -8.51 5.82 7.86
CA PRO A 124 -7.88 7.10 7.60
C PRO A 124 -8.67 8.28 8.19
N TYR A 125 -7.96 9.26 8.76
CA TYR A 125 -8.56 10.36 9.53
C TYR A 125 -9.73 11.06 8.81
N HIS A 126 -9.63 11.28 7.51
CA HIS A 126 -10.62 12.03 6.74
C HIS A 126 -11.96 11.30 6.54
N VAL A 127 -12.01 9.98 6.78
CA VAL A 127 -13.23 9.16 6.62
C VAL A 127 -13.83 8.68 7.94
N ARG A 128 -13.13 8.81 9.06
CA ARG A 128 -13.56 8.31 10.37
C ARG A 128 -14.95 8.81 10.74
N GLY A 129 -15.88 7.89 11.00
CA GLY A 129 -17.24 8.17 11.40
C GLY A 129 -18.11 8.84 10.32
N LYS A 130 -17.63 8.97 9.08
CA LYS A 130 -18.35 9.69 8.01
C LYS A 130 -19.15 8.77 7.07
N LEU A 131 -19.07 7.45 7.24
CA LEU A 131 -19.79 6.52 6.36
C LEU A 131 -21.29 6.80 6.27
N PRO A 132 -22.04 7.01 7.37
CA PRO A 132 -23.48 7.28 7.26
C PRO A 132 -23.80 8.50 6.37
N THR A 133 -23.13 9.63 6.61
CA THR A 133 -23.30 10.84 5.81
C THR A 133 -22.86 10.64 4.35
N TYR A 134 -21.85 9.81 4.11
CA TYR A 134 -21.41 9.50 2.75
C TYR A 134 -22.44 8.66 1.99
N LEU A 135 -23.04 7.67 2.65
CA LEU A 135 -24.13 6.86 2.09
C LEU A 135 -25.35 7.73 1.74
N GLU A 136 -25.73 8.68 2.61
CA GLU A 136 -26.82 9.63 2.35
C GLU A 136 -26.53 10.46 1.09
N ARG A 137 -25.31 10.98 0.93
CA ARG A 137 -24.89 11.74 -0.25
C ARG A 137 -24.94 10.91 -1.54
N LEU A 138 -24.51 9.65 -1.49
CA LEU A 138 -24.59 8.76 -2.64
C LEU A 138 -26.03 8.51 -3.05
N ARG A 139 -26.95 8.28 -2.08
CA ARG A 139 -28.38 8.08 -2.35
C ARG A 139 -29.01 9.34 -2.93
N ALA A 140 -28.66 10.53 -2.41
CA ALA A 140 -29.16 11.80 -2.89
C ALA A 140 -28.65 12.20 -4.29
N SER A 141 -27.61 11.54 -4.81
CA SER A 141 -26.98 11.83 -6.12
C SER A 141 -27.13 10.70 -7.14
N ASP A 142 -28.23 9.95 -7.07
CA ASP A 142 -28.56 8.83 -7.97
C ASP A 142 -27.51 7.70 -8.03
N ARG A 143 -26.69 7.56 -6.97
CA ARG A 143 -25.68 6.53 -6.82
C ARG A 143 -26.01 5.53 -5.70
N SER A 144 -27.32 5.25 -5.53
CA SER A 144 -27.81 4.33 -4.49
C SER A 144 -27.15 2.95 -4.56
N HIS A 145 -26.89 2.43 -5.74
CA HIS A 145 -26.19 1.15 -5.92
C HIS A 145 -24.80 1.13 -5.28
N LEU A 146 -24.05 2.25 -5.31
CA LEU A 146 -22.75 2.37 -4.63
C LEU A 146 -22.93 2.48 -3.10
N ALA A 147 -23.98 3.14 -2.66
CA ALA A 147 -24.30 3.21 -1.24
C ALA A 147 -24.61 1.83 -0.67
N ASP A 148 -25.35 0.99 -1.41
CA ASP A 148 -25.71 -0.34 -0.97
C ASP A 148 -24.50 -1.28 -0.93
N GLN A 149 -23.61 -1.22 -1.93
CA GLN A 149 -22.34 -1.94 -1.94
C GLN A 149 -21.44 -1.55 -0.77
N LEU A 150 -21.36 -0.26 -0.45
CA LEU A 150 -20.59 0.22 0.69
C LEU A 150 -21.22 -0.23 2.03
N ALA A 151 -22.55 -0.13 2.16
CA ALA A 151 -23.24 -0.58 3.34
C ALA A 151 -23.00 -2.08 3.59
N GLU A 152 -23.10 -2.91 2.55
CA GLU A 152 -22.79 -4.33 2.61
C GLU A 152 -21.32 -4.59 3.02
N LYS A 153 -20.38 -3.91 2.35
CA LYS A 153 -18.93 -4.06 2.62
C LYS A 153 -18.56 -3.71 4.07
N TYR A 154 -19.21 -2.71 4.65
CA TYR A 154 -18.93 -2.23 6.00
C TYR A 154 -19.90 -2.75 7.07
N GLY A 155 -20.79 -3.69 6.71
CA GLY A 155 -21.67 -4.39 7.65
C GLY A 155 -22.81 -3.54 8.22
N LEU A 156 -23.38 -2.64 7.39
CA LEU A 156 -24.52 -1.78 7.75
C LEU A 156 -25.80 -2.22 7.05
#